data_e60455bc32d180177fc5cc78dd096e22
#
_entry.id   e60455bc32d180177fc5cc78dd096e22
#
_cell.length_a   1.000
_cell.length_b   1.000
_cell.length_c   1.000
_cell.angle_alpha   90.00
_cell.angle_beta   90.00
_cell.angle_gamma   90.00
#
_symmetry.space_group_name_H-M   'P 1'
#
loop_
_entity.id
_entity.type
_entity.pdbx_description
1 polymer ?
#
loop_
_entity_poly.entity_id
_entity_poly.type
_entity_poly.pdbx_seq_one_letter_code
_entity_poly.pdbx_strand_id
1 'polypeptide(L)'
;MELKRSFLVFLFLFSLGVNAVNQEAILSKKPEKKLSDYEFFNDAVAQIPMENVLPYVLHSALFSDYADKHRFVYVPKGKKAKFIPNQVYDFPVGSALVKTFSYPQALNGGRMLLETRLLLNLESGWAAHTYVWNKEQTEAY
;
A
#
# COMPACT_ATOMS: atom_id res chain seq x y z
N MET A 1 -52.56 -37.75 7.40
CA MET A 1 -51.48 -37.60 6.39
C MET A 1 -50.87 -36.20 6.59
N GLU A 2 -49.88 -36.13 7.48
CA GLU A 2 -49.25 -34.81 7.84
C GLU A 2 -48.06 -34.57 6.94
N LEU A 3 -48.11 -33.44 6.21
CA LEU A 3 -47.08 -32.99 5.30
C LEU A 3 -46.04 -32.21 6.12
N LYS A 4 -44.90 -32.84 6.46
CA LYS A 4 -43.74 -32.17 7.07
C LYS A 4 -43.11 -31.22 6.06
N ARG A 5 -43.31 -29.92 6.19
CA ARG A 5 -42.61 -28.88 5.45
C ARG A 5 -41.21 -28.77 6.03
N SER A 6 -40.22 -29.29 5.30
CA SER A 6 -38.78 -29.09 5.59
C SER A 6 -38.42 -27.69 5.14
N PHE A 7 -38.11 -26.80 6.12
CA PHE A 7 -37.65 -25.44 5.84
C PHE A 7 -36.10 -25.50 5.71
N LEU A 8 -35.65 -25.48 4.43
CA LEU A 8 -34.23 -25.44 4.12
C LEU A 8 -33.71 -24.00 4.36
N VAL A 9 -33.06 -23.75 5.48
CA VAL A 9 -32.38 -22.47 5.74
C VAL A 9 -31.08 -22.43 4.96
N PHE A 10 -31.04 -21.66 3.86
CA PHE A 10 -29.82 -21.36 3.13
C PHE A 10 -29.03 -20.31 3.93
N LEU A 11 -28.02 -20.75 4.65
CA LEU A 11 -27.07 -19.86 5.33
C LEU A 11 -26.13 -19.26 4.25
N PHE A 12 -26.40 -18.04 3.83
CA PHE A 12 -25.47 -17.24 3.02
C PHE A 12 -24.29 -16.82 3.91
N LEU A 13 -23.19 -17.55 3.84
CA LEU A 13 -21.91 -17.11 4.39
C LEU A 13 -21.41 -15.95 3.51
N PHE A 14 -21.68 -14.73 3.93
CA PHE A 14 -21.01 -13.53 3.44
C PHE A 14 -19.56 -13.59 3.93
N SER A 15 -18.67 -14.05 3.07
CA SER A 15 -17.22 -13.88 3.28
C SER A 15 -16.93 -12.38 3.18
N LEU A 16 -16.82 -11.72 4.32
CA LEU A 16 -16.18 -10.41 4.40
C LEU A 16 -14.72 -10.62 4.01
N GLY A 17 -14.39 -10.31 2.75
CA GLY A 17 -13.01 -10.28 2.29
C GLY A 17 -12.25 -9.27 3.18
N VAL A 18 -11.37 -9.77 4.03
CA VAL A 18 -10.42 -8.91 4.74
C VAL A 18 -9.46 -8.41 3.67
N ASN A 19 -9.59 -7.14 3.29
CA ASN A 19 -8.63 -6.49 2.42
C ASN A 19 -7.26 -6.54 3.12
N ALA A 20 -6.27 -7.06 2.44
CA ALA A 20 -4.90 -7.17 2.94
C ALA A 20 -3.95 -6.80 1.80
N VAL A 21 -2.77 -6.30 2.15
CA VAL A 21 -1.71 -6.02 1.18
C VAL A 21 -1.45 -7.26 0.31
N ASN A 22 -1.42 -7.05 -1.00
CA ASN A 22 -1.20 -8.11 -1.98
C ASN A 22 0.28 -8.55 -1.98
N GLN A 23 0.59 -9.57 -1.16
CA GLN A 23 1.94 -10.10 -1.01
C GLN A 23 2.46 -10.74 -2.30
N GLU A 24 1.59 -11.30 -3.14
CA GLU A 24 1.98 -11.91 -4.41
C GLU A 24 2.43 -10.85 -5.40
N ALA A 25 1.74 -9.70 -5.46
CA ALA A 25 2.14 -8.56 -6.27
C ALA A 25 3.52 -8.02 -5.85
N ILE A 26 3.79 -7.92 -4.53
CA ILE A 26 5.09 -7.49 -4.02
C ILE A 26 6.21 -8.43 -4.46
N LEU A 27 5.99 -9.74 -4.41
CA LEU A 27 6.98 -10.76 -4.74
C LEU A 27 7.08 -11.09 -6.23
N SER A 28 6.22 -10.48 -7.05
CA SER A 28 6.23 -10.69 -8.49
C SER A 28 7.54 -10.20 -9.13
N LYS A 29 8.06 -10.98 -10.09
CA LYS A 29 9.23 -10.58 -10.90
C LYS A 29 8.93 -9.42 -11.85
N LYS A 30 7.67 -9.18 -12.15
CA LYS A 30 7.21 -8.07 -12.99
C LYS A 30 6.37 -7.12 -12.13
N PRO A 31 6.58 -5.80 -12.25
CA PRO A 31 5.75 -4.85 -11.54
C PRO A 31 4.31 -4.94 -12.01
N GLU A 32 3.38 -4.71 -11.12
CA GLU A 32 1.98 -4.57 -11.47
C GLU A 32 1.76 -3.32 -12.34
N LYS A 33 0.69 -3.32 -13.11
CA LYS A 33 0.39 -2.19 -14.00
C LYS A 33 -0.18 -0.99 -13.25
N LYS A 34 -0.80 -1.21 -12.11
CA LYS A 34 -1.47 -0.21 -11.30
C LYS A 34 -0.96 -0.23 -9.88
N LEU A 35 -0.91 0.93 -9.26
CA LEU A 35 -0.58 1.05 -7.84
C LEU A 35 -1.60 0.32 -6.97
N SER A 36 -2.89 0.37 -7.34
CA SER A 36 -3.97 -0.28 -6.60
C SER A 36 -3.82 -1.81 -6.52
N ASP A 37 -3.13 -2.44 -7.47
CA ASP A 37 -2.95 -3.90 -7.50
C ASP A 37 -2.12 -4.42 -6.30
N TYR A 38 -1.34 -3.55 -5.63
CA TYR A 38 -0.58 -3.89 -4.42
C TYR A 38 -1.40 -3.83 -3.13
N GLU A 39 -2.56 -3.17 -3.15
CA GLU A 39 -3.46 -3.03 -2.00
C GLU A 39 -2.78 -2.41 -0.75
N PHE A 40 -1.88 -1.44 -0.93
CA PHE A 40 -1.24 -0.74 0.19
C PHE A 40 -2.16 0.24 0.92
N PHE A 41 -3.27 0.64 0.31
CA PHE A 41 -4.14 1.70 0.81
C PHE A 41 -5.59 1.26 0.88
N ASN A 42 -6.29 1.69 1.91
CA ASN A 42 -7.76 1.67 1.97
C ASN A 42 -8.35 2.76 1.07
N ASP A 43 -7.67 3.92 1.03
CA ASP A 43 -7.95 5.03 0.13
C ASP A 43 -6.61 5.63 -0.32
N ALA A 44 -6.22 5.32 -1.56
CA ALA A 44 -4.94 5.73 -2.08
C ALA A 44 -4.91 7.24 -2.40
N VAL A 45 -6.04 7.84 -2.77
CA VAL A 45 -6.14 9.29 -3.05
C VAL A 45 -6.02 10.09 -1.76
N ALA A 46 -6.70 9.67 -0.71
CA ALA A 46 -6.59 10.28 0.61
C ALA A 46 -5.29 9.88 1.35
N GLN A 47 -4.49 8.98 0.79
CA GLN A 47 -3.28 8.40 1.40
C GLN A 47 -3.58 7.74 2.76
N ILE A 48 -4.74 7.05 2.86
CA ILE A 48 -5.14 6.26 4.04
C ILE A 48 -4.60 4.84 3.85
N PRO A 49 -3.57 4.44 4.62
CA PRO A 49 -2.96 3.13 4.45
C PRO A 49 -3.85 2.00 4.96
N MET A 50 -3.57 0.78 4.51
CA MET A 50 -4.08 -0.45 5.12
C MET A 50 -3.57 -0.58 6.56
N GLU A 51 -4.28 -1.34 7.41
CA GLU A 51 -3.99 -1.48 8.84
C GLU A 51 -2.53 -1.85 9.16
N ASN A 52 -1.91 -2.67 8.34
CA ASN A 52 -0.53 -3.16 8.52
C ASN A 52 0.52 -2.39 7.69
N VAL A 53 0.14 -1.27 7.10
CA VAL A 53 1.03 -0.35 6.37
C VAL A 53 1.21 0.89 7.24
N LEU A 54 2.40 1.07 7.81
CA LEU A 54 2.66 2.07 8.83
C LEU A 54 3.20 3.37 8.23
N PRO A 55 2.60 4.53 8.48
CA PRO A 55 3.16 5.81 8.08
C PRO A 55 4.40 6.14 8.92
N TYR A 56 5.39 6.81 8.31
CA TYR A 56 6.55 7.32 9.03
C TYR A 56 7.02 8.67 8.49
N VAL A 57 7.73 9.40 9.33
CA VAL A 57 8.35 10.69 9.00
C VAL A 57 9.85 10.63 9.19
N LEU A 58 10.59 11.48 8.47
CA LEU A 58 12.03 11.64 8.64
C LEU A 58 12.32 12.85 9.53
N HIS A 59 13.33 12.75 10.38
CA HIS A 59 13.83 13.87 11.18
C HIS A 59 14.31 15.02 10.29
N SER A 60 15.03 14.70 9.20
CA SER A 60 15.51 15.67 8.23
C SER A 60 15.05 15.25 6.84
N ALA A 61 14.02 15.93 6.33
CA ALA A 61 13.52 15.67 4.99
C ALA A 61 14.35 16.47 3.98
N LEU A 62 14.71 15.81 2.85
CA LEU A 62 15.30 16.51 1.71
C LEU A 62 14.26 17.43 1.07
N PHE A 63 14.70 18.62 0.68
CA PHE A 63 13.90 19.53 -0.13
C PHE A 63 13.57 18.90 -1.49
N SER A 64 12.37 19.11 -1.99
CA SER A 64 11.91 18.62 -3.29
C SER A 64 10.84 19.59 -3.81
N ASP A 65 11.27 20.78 -4.23
CA ASP A 65 10.45 21.78 -4.88
C ASP A 65 9.06 21.99 -4.22
N TYR A 66 9.05 22.09 -2.89
CA TYR A 66 7.84 22.24 -2.05
C TYR A 66 6.84 21.09 -2.13
N ALA A 67 7.18 19.95 -2.74
CA ALA A 67 6.31 18.79 -2.73
C ALA A 67 6.26 18.14 -1.35
N ASP A 68 5.06 17.83 -0.88
CA ASP A 68 4.81 16.98 0.28
C ASP A 68 5.22 15.55 -0.01
N LYS A 69 5.61 14.82 1.03
CA LYS A 69 6.08 13.45 0.91
C LYS A 69 5.44 12.58 1.98
N HIS A 70 4.52 11.73 1.54
CA HIS A 70 3.90 10.71 2.38
C HIS A 70 4.72 9.44 2.28
N ARG A 71 5.07 8.84 3.42
CA ARG A 71 5.93 7.65 3.46
C ARG A 71 5.29 6.58 4.31
N PHE A 72 5.36 5.35 3.81
CA PHE A 72 4.79 4.21 4.50
C PHE A 72 5.74 3.02 4.40
N VAL A 73 5.68 2.16 5.40
CA VAL A 73 6.42 0.91 5.44
C VAL A 73 5.47 -0.26 5.67
N TYR A 74 5.64 -1.30 4.89
CA TYR A 74 4.97 -2.57 5.04
C TYR A 74 6.00 -3.65 5.38
N VAL A 75 5.69 -4.46 6.39
CA VAL A 75 6.44 -5.67 6.74
C VAL A 75 5.46 -6.84 6.75
N PRO A 76 5.77 -7.98 6.11
CA PRO A 76 4.88 -9.13 6.07
C PRO A 76 4.43 -9.58 7.46
N LYS A 77 3.18 -10.01 7.56
CA LYS A 77 2.58 -10.47 8.82
C LYS A 77 3.45 -11.55 9.48
N GLY A 78 3.71 -11.37 10.77
CA GLY A 78 4.52 -12.29 11.57
C GLY A 78 6.04 -12.14 11.39
N LYS A 79 6.50 -11.27 10.46
CA LYS A 79 7.92 -10.93 10.30
C LYS A 79 8.24 -9.60 10.97
N LYS A 80 9.52 -9.32 11.15
CA LYS A 80 10.02 -8.09 11.79
C LYS A 80 11.23 -7.58 11.03
N ALA A 81 11.34 -6.25 10.90
CA ALA A 81 12.58 -5.62 10.49
C ALA A 81 13.59 -5.69 11.64
N LYS A 82 14.83 -6.00 11.32
CA LYS A 82 15.91 -6.12 12.30
C LYS A 82 16.65 -4.79 12.43
N PHE A 83 16.75 -4.27 13.65
CA PHE A 83 17.59 -3.13 13.94
C PHE A 83 19.05 -3.55 13.98
N ILE A 84 19.92 -2.82 13.28
CA ILE A 84 21.38 -3.01 13.28
C ILE A 84 22.00 -1.65 13.64
N PRO A 85 22.76 -1.56 14.75
CA PRO A 85 23.39 -0.30 15.15
C PRO A 85 24.26 0.29 14.03
N ASN A 86 24.09 1.59 13.74
CA ASN A 86 24.82 2.35 12.71
C ASN A 86 24.65 1.86 11.27
N GLN A 87 23.59 1.09 11.01
CA GLN A 87 23.21 0.62 9.67
C GLN A 87 21.73 0.86 9.40
N VAL A 88 21.30 0.66 8.15
CA VAL A 88 19.89 0.64 7.81
C VAL A 88 19.22 -0.61 8.40
N TYR A 89 17.91 -0.52 8.66
CA TYR A 89 17.15 -1.69 9.07
C TYR A 89 17.25 -2.81 8.03
N ASP A 90 17.43 -4.04 8.50
CA ASP A 90 17.33 -5.22 7.67
C ASP A 90 15.86 -5.66 7.61
N PHE A 91 15.26 -5.46 6.45
CA PHE A 91 13.85 -5.79 6.20
C PHE A 91 13.72 -7.20 5.63
N PRO A 92 12.75 -8.00 6.07
CA PRO A 92 12.51 -9.31 5.49
C PRO A 92 12.00 -9.21 4.05
N VAL A 93 12.31 -10.23 3.25
CA VAL A 93 11.73 -10.39 1.89
C VAL A 93 10.21 -10.29 1.94
N GLY A 94 9.65 -9.55 0.99
CA GLY A 94 8.24 -9.19 0.91
C GLY A 94 7.88 -7.87 1.60
N SER A 95 8.85 -7.16 2.20
CA SER A 95 8.63 -5.81 2.70
C SER A 95 8.56 -4.79 1.58
N ALA A 96 7.88 -3.67 1.82
CA ALA A 96 7.79 -2.56 0.90
C ALA A 96 7.99 -1.22 1.61
N LEU A 97 8.66 -0.28 0.92
CA LEU A 97 8.68 1.13 1.27
C LEU A 97 7.91 1.89 0.20
N VAL A 98 6.93 2.69 0.62
CA VAL A 98 6.06 3.46 -0.26
C VAL A 98 6.29 4.94 -0.02
N LYS A 99 6.45 5.72 -1.10
CA LYS A 99 6.65 7.17 -1.00
C LYS A 99 5.85 7.88 -2.06
N THR A 100 4.84 8.63 -1.64
CA THR A 100 4.02 9.45 -2.52
C THR A 100 4.45 10.92 -2.46
N PHE A 101 4.60 11.55 -3.61
CA PHE A 101 4.80 12.98 -3.76
C PHE A 101 3.48 13.65 -4.14
N SER A 102 3.20 14.79 -3.52
CA SER A 102 2.00 15.58 -3.80
C SER A 102 2.26 17.06 -3.65
N TYR A 103 1.42 17.89 -4.28
CA TYR A 103 1.32 19.31 -3.99
C TYR A 103 0.01 19.62 -3.25
N PRO A 104 0.01 20.57 -2.30
CA PRO A 104 -1.23 21.06 -1.72
C PRO A 104 -2.04 21.77 -2.82
N GLN A 105 -3.34 21.48 -2.91
CA GLN A 105 -4.27 22.20 -3.79
C GLN A 105 -4.88 23.37 -3.03
N ALA A 106 -4.54 24.60 -3.44
CA ALA A 106 -4.92 25.83 -2.75
C ALA A 106 -6.44 26.09 -2.72
N LEU A 107 -7.22 25.59 -3.70
CA LEU A 107 -8.62 25.95 -3.85
C LEU A 107 -9.60 25.00 -3.13
N ASN A 108 -9.23 23.79 -2.80
CA ASN A 108 -10.15 22.79 -2.22
C ASN A 108 -9.63 22.15 -0.92
N GLY A 109 -8.51 22.60 -0.37
CA GLY A 109 -7.90 21.98 0.81
C GLY A 109 -7.40 20.54 0.59
N GLY A 110 -7.45 20.05 -0.65
CA GLY A 110 -6.99 18.74 -1.06
C GLY A 110 -5.50 18.72 -1.44
N ARG A 111 -5.08 17.64 -2.03
CA ARG A 111 -3.73 17.48 -2.59
C ARG A 111 -3.80 16.97 -4.02
N MET A 112 -2.82 17.32 -4.82
CA MET A 112 -2.60 16.77 -6.14
C MET A 112 -1.47 15.76 -6.05
N LEU A 113 -1.77 14.47 -6.19
CA LEU A 113 -0.79 13.40 -6.21
C LEU A 113 -0.03 13.43 -7.52
N LEU A 114 1.29 13.33 -7.46
CA LEU A 114 2.18 13.37 -8.62
C LEU A 114 2.62 11.97 -8.99
N GLU A 115 3.31 11.32 -8.08
CA GLU A 115 3.82 9.97 -8.26
C GLU A 115 3.91 9.24 -6.92
N THR A 116 3.84 7.92 -6.98
CA THR A 116 4.14 7.03 -5.86
C THR A 116 5.28 6.11 -6.26
N ARG A 117 6.34 6.13 -5.49
CA ARG A 117 7.51 5.26 -5.65
C ARG A 117 7.45 4.10 -4.68
N LEU A 118 7.72 2.92 -5.17
CA LEU A 118 7.81 1.69 -4.40
C LEU A 118 9.25 1.20 -4.38
N LEU A 119 9.71 0.75 -3.21
CA LEU A 119 10.86 -0.13 -3.07
C LEU A 119 10.33 -1.45 -2.50
N LEU A 120 10.45 -2.52 -3.27
CA LEU A 120 9.96 -3.86 -2.94
C LEU A 120 11.15 -4.76 -2.63
N ASN A 121 11.16 -5.41 -1.48
CA ASN A 121 12.23 -6.32 -1.09
C ASN A 121 11.92 -7.74 -1.60
N LEU A 122 12.54 -8.10 -2.73
CA LEU A 122 12.46 -9.41 -3.37
C LEU A 122 13.58 -10.32 -2.87
N GLU A 123 13.52 -11.61 -3.19
CA GLU A 123 14.65 -12.54 -2.94
C GLU A 123 15.92 -12.13 -3.69
N SER A 124 15.77 -11.46 -4.83
CA SER A 124 16.89 -10.93 -5.63
C SER A 124 17.44 -9.58 -5.15
N GLY A 125 16.88 -9.02 -4.07
CA GLY A 125 17.19 -7.69 -3.54
C GLY A 125 16.08 -6.67 -3.79
N TRP A 126 16.37 -5.40 -3.52
CA TRP A 126 15.41 -4.31 -3.64
C TRP A 126 15.15 -3.94 -5.11
N ALA A 127 13.89 -3.95 -5.51
CA ALA A 127 13.41 -3.45 -6.79
C ALA A 127 12.68 -2.12 -6.61
N ALA A 128 12.93 -1.15 -7.50
CA ALA A 128 12.32 0.17 -7.47
C ALA A 128 11.34 0.35 -8.65
N HIS A 129 10.14 0.87 -8.35
CA HIS A 129 9.11 1.15 -9.35
C HIS A 129 8.50 2.52 -9.08
N THR A 130 8.09 3.22 -10.14
CA THR A 130 7.43 4.53 -10.04
C THR A 130 6.10 4.46 -10.78
N TYR A 131 5.05 4.90 -10.09
CA TYR A 131 3.67 4.99 -10.56
C TYR A 131 3.26 6.44 -10.63
N VAL A 132 2.91 6.93 -11.82
CA VAL A 132 2.49 8.33 -12.06
C VAL A 132 0.98 8.41 -11.97
N TRP A 133 0.47 9.35 -11.17
CA TRP A 133 -0.96 9.57 -10.99
C TRP A 133 -1.59 10.17 -12.24
N ASN A 134 -2.76 9.65 -12.62
CA ASN A 134 -3.54 10.21 -13.73
C ASN A 134 -4.11 11.60 -13.35
N LYS A 135 -4.56 12.35 -14.36
CA LYS A 135 -5.12 13.71 -14.17
C LYS A 135 -6.38 13.70 -13.32
N GLU A 136 -7.16 12.66 -13.41
CA GLU A 136 -8.42 12.44 -12.69
C GLU A 136 -8.18 12.09 -11.21
N GLN A 137 -6.92 11.85 -10.80
CA GLN A 137 -6.51 11.49 -9.45
C GLN A 137 -7.26 10.25 -8.93
N THR A 138 -7.44 9.26 -9.78
CA THR A 138 -8.16 8.02 -9.45
C THR A 138 -7.26 6.79 -9.41
N GLU A 139 -6.13 6.82 -10.14
CA GLU A 139 -5.20 5.70 -10.23
C GLU A 139 -3.79 6.19 -10.63
N ALA A 140 -2.77 5.39 -10.28
CA ALA A 140 -1.39 5.59 -10.70
C ALA A 140 -0.86 4.38 -11.50
N TYR A 141 -0.13 4.66 -12.59
CA TYR A 141 0.37 3.68 -13.56
C TYR A 141 1.89 3.75 -13.71
#